data_85ffb8c3dcff5466040e8003b0717467
#
_entry.id   85ffb8c3dcff5466040e8003b0717467
#
_cell.length_a   1.000
_cell.length_b   1.000
_cell.length_c   1.000
_cell.angle_alpha   90.00
_cell.angle_beta   90.00
_cell.angle_gamma   90.00
#
_symmetry.space_group_name_H-M   'P 1'
#
loop_
_entity.id
_entity.type
_entity.pdbx_description
1 polymer ?
#
loop_
_entity_poly.entity_id
_entity_poly.type
_entity_poly.pdbx_seq_one_letter_code
_entity_poly.pdbx_strand_id
1 'polypeptide(L)'
;MKVVGLVTEYNPFHNGHLYHLNKAMELTGADISVAVMSGDFVQRGEPAVLDKYTRTSMALNSGVNLVVELPVNYAVSSAESFAAGALKVLDYIKADSIAFGSESGNIERLSKLAHILCDNEDTLYKEISKYTANGISYAAARQKVVEKLTDKDTAAMLTSSNNILAVEYLKAIIKNNYAIKPYTIKRQGDSYNDTDIRSEYASATALRGNLKADNISKYIPVKAGLILSSNTNYIYPDDITEALFTRLLGILFASSYDKNVFIENVMRYPDVNKEIAGRLYKSAMDMITRTVPQGAESKDNGAFSFGSLCEHIKTKEVPLSRIKRALVRITLGLDKKHMEKYANEPYIRVLGFDKKGQEYLSYIRKTVEVPLITKIADYKEMLLDDIHAANIYNMIVAGKYGVKEFGDFVRGPVRV
;
A
#
# COMPACT_ATOMS: atom_id res chain seq x y z
N MET A 1 14.30 -24.92 -6.88
CA MET A 1 13.76 -24.30 -5.65
C MET A 1 12.37 -23.83 -5.96
N LYS A 2 11.41 -24.26 -5.17
CA LYS A 2 10.00 -23.85 -5.31
C LYS A 2 9.74 -22.60 -4.48
N VAL A 3 9.11 -21.60 -5.07
CA VAL A 3 8.99 -20.25 -4.49
C VAL A 3 7.53 -19.86 -4.28
N VAL A 4 7.19 -19.37 -3.08
CA VAL A 4 5.91 -18.74 -2.81
C VAL A 4 6.09 -17.24 -2.63
N GLY A 5 5.31 -16.47 -3.40
CA GLY A 5 5.19 -15.03 -3.26
C GLY A 5 4.14 -14.64 -2.22
N LEU A 6 4.46 -13.62 -1.44
CA LEU A 6 3.57 -13.00 -0.46
C LEU A 6 3.53 -11.50 -0.77
N VAL A 7 2.34 -10.91 -0.92
CA VAL A 7 2.18 -9.47 -1.11
C VAL A 7 1.83 -8.84 0.23
N THR A 8 2.64 -7.89 0.70
CA THR A 8 2.59 -7.47 2.10
C THR A 8 2.84 -5.97 2.31
N GLU A 9 2.41 -5.47 3.44
CA GLU A 9 2.82 -4.18 3.99
C GLU A 9 3.68 -4.34 5.25
N TYR A 10 3.41 -5.38 6.04
CA TYR A 10 4.03 -5.65 7.35
C TYR A 10 4.10 -4.39 8.23
N ASN A 11 2.98 -3.76 8.44
CA ASN A 11 2.87 -2.43 9.04
C ASN A 11 2.20 -2.41 10.44
N PRO A 12 2.88 -2.90 11.52
CA PRO A 12 4.13 -3.68 11.53
C PRO A 12 3.91 -5.19 11.29
N PHE A 13 4.99 -5.99 11.27
CA PHE A 13 4.91 -7.46 11.26
C PHE A 13 4.33 -7.96 12.57
N HIS A 14 3.37 -8.91 12.52
CA HIS A 14 2.65 -9.43 13.68
C HIS A 14 2.31 -10.93 13.56
N ASN A 15 1.75 -11.54 14.62
CA ASN A 15 1.43 -12.97 14.66
C ASN A 15 0.55 -13.45 13.50
N GLY A 16 -0.40 -12.62 13.04
CA GLY A 16 -1.21 -12.94 11.87
C GLY A 16 -0.38 -13.06 10.57
N HIS A 17 0.69 -12.28 10.43
CA HIS A 17 1.61 -12.39 9.30
C HIS A 17 2.49 -13.65 9.42
N LEU A 18 2.94 -14.00 10.63
CA LEU A 18 3.68 -15.24 10.87
C LEU A 18 2.80 -16.46 10.57
N TYR A 19 1.54 -16.47 11.02
CA TYR A 19 0.57 -17.50 10.68
C TYR A 19 0.40 -17.64 9.17
N HIS A 20 0.22 -16.53 8.47
CA HIS A 20 0.08 -16.49 7.01
C HIS A 20 1.32 -17.04 6.30
N LEU A 21 2.53 -16.65 6.71
CA LEU A 21 3.80 -17.16 6.18
C LEU A 21 3.89 -18.68 6.34
N ASN A 22 3.66 -19.19 7.56
CA ASN A 22 3.77 -20.61 7.85
C ASN A 22 2.75 -21.43 7.04
N LYS A 23 1.50 -20.95 6.95
CA LYS A 23 0.46 -21.61 6.14
C LYS A 23 0.75 -21.54 4.64
N ALA A 24 1.33 -20.45 4.16
CA ALA A 24 1.75 -20.32 2.76
C ALA A 24 2.82 -21.37 2.40
N MET A 25 3.85 -21.50 3.24
CA MET A 25 4.90 -22.51 3.07
C MET A 25 4.36 -23.94 3.11
N GLU A 26 3.48 -24.23 4.07
CA GLU A 26 2.81 -25.55 4.22
C GLU A 26 1.98 -25.89 2.98
N LEU A 27 1.05 -25.01 2.58
CA LEU A 27 0.12 -25.27 1.47
C LEU A 27 0.78 -25.38 0.12
N THR A 28 1.83 -24.60 -0.10
CA THR A 28 2.54 -24.60 -1.39
C THR A 28 3.65 -25.63 -1.45
N GLY A 29 4.16 -26.10 -0.33
CA GLY A 29 5.37 -26.91 -0.25
C GLY A 29 6.59 -26.16 -0.83
N ALA A 30 6.64 -24.84 -0.66
CA ALA A 30 7.72 -24.02 -1.18
C ALA A 30 8.99 -24.15 -0.32
N ASP A 31 10.16 -24.01 -0.96
CA ASP A 31 11.48 -23.97 -0.31
C ASP A 31 11.81 -22.56 0.15
N ILE A 32 11.29 -21.55 -0.57
CA ILE A 32 11.61 -20.13 -0.45
C ILE A 32 10.33 -19.30 -0.37
N SER A 33 10.29 -18.38 0.58
CA SER A 33 9.29 -17.33 0.65
C SER A 33 9.85 -15.98 0.17
N VAL A 34 9.15 -15.33 -0.76
CA VAL A 34 9.48 -14.00 -1.26
C VAL A 34 8.35 -13.03 -0.88
N ALA A 35 8.65 -12.03 -0.04
CA ALA A 35 7.72 -10.96 0.25
C ALA A 35 7.93 -9.77 -0.71
N VAL A 36 6.91 -9.46 -1.51
CA VAL A 36 6.81 -8.19 -2.22
C VAL A 36 6.16 -7.20 -1.28
N MET A 37 6.95 -6.28 -0.73
CA MET A 37 6.55 -5.41 0.37
C MET A 37 6.50 -3.94 -0.06
N SER A 38 5.41 -3.24 0.29
CA SER A 38 5.33 -1.78 0.15
C SER A 38 6.51 -1.09 0.84
N GLY A 39 7.09 -0.09 0.18
CA GLY A 39 8.12 0.78 0.75
C GLY A 39 7.60 1.59 1.95
N ASP A 40 8.04 2.84 2.07
CA ASP A 40 7.70 3.68 3.25
C ASP A 40 6.28 4.26 3.21
N PHE A 41 5.54 4.08 2.11
CA PHE A 41 4.12 4.41 1.97
C PHE A 41 3.34 3.20 1.50
N VAL A 42 2.12 3.06 2.03
CA VAL A 42 1.32 1.84 1.91
C VAL A 42 0.02 2.06 1.14
N GLN A 43 -0.62 0.98 0.71
CA GLN A 43 -1.80 0.96 -0.18
C GLN A 43 -2.99 1.75 0.39
N ARG A 44 -3.09 1.88 1.71
CA ARG A 44 -4.13 2.70 2.34
C ARG A 44 -3.99 4.20 2.12
N GLY A 45 -2.88 4.66 1.52
CA GLY A 45 -2.56 6.06 1.36
C GLY A 45 -2.10 6.69 2.67
N GLU A 46 -1.16 6.03 3.33
CA GLU A 46 -0.58 6.43 4.60
C GLU A 46 0.92 6.14 4.60
N PRO A 47 1.74 6.84 5.41
CA PRO A 47 3.09 6.40 5.69
C PRO A 47 3.04 5.08 6.47
N ALA A 48 4.02 4.22 6.27
CA ALA A 48 4.21 3.07 7.13
C ALA A 48 4.65 3.53 8.52
N VAL A 49 4.22 2.81 9.57
CA VAL A 49 4.53 3.18 10.96
C VAL A 49 6.02 3.08 11.29
N LEU A 50 6.76 2.24 10.55
CA LEU A 50 8.19 2.04 10.61
C LEU A 50 8.77 2.08 9.20
N ASP A 51 10.02 2.49 9.05
CA ASP A 51 10.72 2.47 7.77
C ASP A 51 10.80 1.07 7.16
N LYS A 52 10.98 1.01 5.85
CA LYS A 52 10.99 -0.25 5.09
C LYS A 52 12.09 -1.23 5.52
N TYR A 53 13.24 -0.73 5.96
CA TYR A 53 14.35 -1.60 6.37
C TYR A 53 14.11 -2.23 7.74
N THR A 54 13.52 -1.48 8.66
CA THR A 54 13.07 -2.00 9.97
C THR A 54 12.02 -3.09 9.76
N ARG A 55 11.02 -2.86 8.90
CA ARG A 55 9.99 -3.86 8.57
C ARG A 55 10.57 -5.08 7.85
N THR A 56 11.56 -4.87 6.96
CA THR A 56 12.32 -5.96 6.33
C THR A 56 13.04 -6.80 7.37
N SER A 57 13.73 -6.17 8.32
CA SER A 57 14.42 -6.88 9.41
C SER A 57 13.44 -7.71 10.26
N MET A 58 12.27 -7.16 10.59
CA MET A 58 11.22 -7.90 11.31
C MET A 58 10.75 -9.12 10.52
N ALA A 59 10.52 -8.99 9.22
CA ALA A 59 10.05 -10.08 8.35
C ALA A 59 11.10 -11.20 8.23
N LEU A 60 12.36 -10.85 7.95
CA LEU A 60 13.45 -11.82 7.82
C LEU A 60 13.69 -12.58 9.14
N ASN A 61 13.73 -11.88 10.28
CA ASN A 61 13.87 -12.50 11.59
C ASN A 61 12.64 -13.35 12.01
N SER A 62 11.54 -13.21 11.29
CA SER A 62 10.33 -14.03 11.47
C SER A 62 10.21 -15.17 10.46
N GLY A 63 11.21 -15.39 9.57
CA GLY A 63 11.29 -16.55 8.68
C GLY A 63 10.98 -16.28 7.21
N VAL A 64 10.76 -15.03 6.80
CA VAL A 64 10.74 -14.66 5.37
C VAL A 64 12.15 -14.77 4.83
N ASN A 65 12.34 -15.39 3.66
CA ASN A 65 13.68 -15.60 3.11
C ASN A 65 14.20 -14.43 2.26
N LEU A 66 13.30 -13.76 1.53
CA LEU A 66 13.64 -12.66 0.65
C LEU A 66 12.56 -11.58 0.70
N VAL A 67 12.95 -10.32 0.83
CA VAL A 67 12.06 -9.16 0.77
C VAL A 67 12.50 -8.28 -0.40
N VAL A 68 11.56 -8.00 -1.31
CA VAL A 68 11.72 -7.06 -2.42
C VAL A 68 10.72 -5.92 -2.30
N GLU A 69 11.09 -4.74 -2.74
CA GLU A 69 10.23 -3.55 -2.67
C GLU A 69 9.18 -3.58 -3.78
N LEU A 70 7.92 -3.34 -3.42
CA LEU A 70 6.91 -2.98 -4.39
C LEU A 70 7.11 -1.50 -4.76
N PRO A 71 7.35 -1.16 -6.03
CA PRO A 71 7.56 0.23 -6.45
C PRO A 71 6.45 1.14 -5.94
N VAL A 72 6.81 2.32 -5.44
CA VAL A 72 5.89 3.24 -4.74
C VAL A 72 4.67 3.60 -5.57
N ASN A 73 4.82 3.68 -6.89
CA ASN A 73 3.71 3.93 -7.81
C ASN A 73 2.61 2.88 -7.73
N TYR A 74 2.95 1.62 -7.47
CA TYR A 74 2.00 0.55 -7.22
C TYR A 74 1.63 0.45 -5.74
N ALA A 75 2.58 0.67 -4.83
CA ALA A 75 2.33 0.58 -3.39
C ALA A 75 1.24 1.56 -2.94
N VAL A 76 1.21 2.80 -3.49
CA VAL A 76 0.19 3.82 -3.20
C VAL A 76 -0.85 3.89 -4.31
N SER A 77 -1.51 2.76 -4.62
CA SER A 77 -2.48 2.72 -5.72
C SER A 77 -3.79 2.00 -5.34
N SER A 78 -4.73 1.93 -6.30
CA SER A 78 -5.95 1.13 -6.14
C SER A 78 -5.60 -0.35 -5.93
N ALA A 79 -6.55 -1.13 -5.38
CA ALA A 79 -6.34 -2.58 -5.20
C ALA A 79 -5.95 -3.28 -6.52
N GLU A 80 -6.53 -2.87 -7.64
CA GLU A 80 -6.23 -3.41 -8.97
C GLU A 80 -4.77 -3.13 -9.38
N SER A 81 -4.33 -1.87 -9.35
CA SER A 81 -2.96 -1.50 -9.71
C SER A 81 -1.93 -2.06 -8.74
N PHE A 82 -2.25 -2.07 -7.44
CA PHE A 82 -1.42 -2.68 -6.40
C PHE A 82 -1.20 -4.17 -6.68
N ALA A 83 -2.27 -4.92 -6.94
CA ALA A 83 -2.21 -6.33 -7.28
C ALA A 83 -1.43 -6.57 -8.57
N ALA A 84 -1.71 -5.80 -9.62
CA ALA A 84 -1.02 -5.91 -10.91
C ALA A 84 0.49 -5.68 -10.77
N GLY A 85 0.90 -4.63 -10.05
CA GLY A 85 2.32 -4.35 -9.79
C GLY A 85 3.00 -5.45 -8.97
N ALA A 86 2.34 -5.95 -7.94
CA ALA A 86 2.88 -7.02 -7.09
C ALA A 86 3.05 -8.32 -7.87
N LEU A 87 2.06 -8.73 -8.67
CA LEU A 87 2.14 -9.92 -9.52
C LEU A 87 3.22 -9.78 -10.60
N LYS A 88 3.40 -8.58 -11.15
CA LYS A 88 4.46 -8.31 -12.12
C LYS A 88 5.85 -8.50 -11.48
N VAL A 89 6.06 -8.04 -10.25
CA VAL A 89 7.31 -8.27 -9.50
C VAL A 89 7.49 -9.76 -9.21
N LEU A 90 6.43 -10.49 -8.80
CA LEU A 90 6.49 -11.92 -8.56
C LEU A 90 6.80 -12.73 -9.82
N ASP A 91 6.27 -12.35 -10.97
CA ASP A 91 6.59 -12.97 -12.25
C ASP A 91 8.06 -12.74 -12.64
N TYR A 92 8.57 -11.52 -12.52
CA TYR A 92 9.98 -11.23 -12.78
C TYR A 92 10.92 -12.00 -11.87
N ILE A 93 10.58 -12.16 -10.59
CA ILE A 93 11.39 -12.93 -9.64
C ILE A 93 11.16 -14.45 -9.76
N LYS A 94 10.36 -14.87 -10.75
CA LYS A 94 10.08 -16.28 -11.07
C LYS A 94 9.44 -17.05 -9.90
N ALA A 95 8.45 -16.45 -9.24
CA ALA A 95 7.68 -17.12 -8.20
C ALA A 95 6.75 -18.18 -8.81
N ASP A 96 6.74 -19.40 -8.26
CA ASP A 96 5.88 -20.50 -8.72
C ASP A 96 4.43 -20.34 -8.26
N SER A 97 4.24 -19.65 -7.14
CA SER A 97 2.94 -19.50 -6.52
C SER A 97 2.82 -18.18 -5.77
N ILE A 98 1.57 -17.74 -5.57
CA ILE A 98 1.21 -16.68 -4.63
C ILE A 98 0.27 -17.22 -3.57
N ALA A 99 0.50 -16.86 -2.30
CA ALA A 99 -0.43 -17.14 -1.22
C ALA A 99 -0.94 -15.82 -0.61
N PHE A 100 -2.26 -15.70 -0.47
CA PHE A 100 -2.91 -14.51 0.07
C PHE A 100 -4.05 -14.85 1.03
N GLY A 101 -4.29 -13.99 1.99
CA GLY A 101 -5.42 -14.12 2.91
C GLY A 101 -6.73 -13.68 2.25
N SER A 102 -7.83 -14.39 2.55
CA SER A 102 -9.18 -13.96 2.20
C SER A 102 -10.18 -14.27 3.30
N GLU A 103 -11.27 -13.54 3.36
CA GLU A 103 -12.35 -13.83 4.30
C GLU A 103 -13.11 -15.11 3.91
N SER A 104 -13.23 -15.36 2.61
CA SER A 104 -13.92 -16.54 2.08
C SER A 104 -13.13 -17.84 2.31
N GLY A 105 -11.79 -17.81 2.20
CA GLY A 105 -10.94 -18.99 2.23
C GLY A 105 -11.22 -20.00 1.10
N ASN A 106 -11.96 -19.62 0.06
CA ASN A 106 -12.36 -20.51 -1.05
C ASN A 106 -11.80 -20.00 -2.38
N ILE A 107 -10.72 -20.65 -2.83
CA ILE A 107 -10.02 -20.25 -4.06
C ILE A 107 -10.89 -20.43 -5.32
N GLU A 108 -11.72 -21.46 -5.37
CA GLU A 108 -12.54 -21.75 -6.54
C GLU A 108 -13.60 -20.67 -6.76
N ARG A 109 -14.30 -20.25 -5.67
CA ARG A 109 -15.28 -19.15 -5.73
C ARG A 109 -14.62 -17.83 -6.11
N LEU A 110 -13.47 -17.52 -5.52
CA LEU A 110 -12.70 -16.30 -5.84
C LEU A 110 -12.24 -16.30 -7.30
N SER A 111 -11.74 -17.44 -7.80
CA SER A 111 -11.30 -17.59 -9.20
C SER A 111 -12.47 -17.45 -10.17
N LYS A 112 -13.60 -18.09 -9.88
CA LYS A 112 -14.82 -17.97 -10.69
C LYS A 112 -15.25 -16.50 -10.81
N LEU A 113 -15.26 -15.78 -9.68
CA LEU A 113 -15.60 -14.35 -9.65
C LEU A 113 -14.60 -13.54 -10.48
N ALA A 114 -13.30 -13.80 -10.34
CA ALA A 114 -12.28 -13.09 -11.12
C ALA A 114 -12.44 -13.30 -12.64
N HIS A 115 -12.72 -14.52 -13.11
CA HIS A 115 -13.03 -14.80 -14.51
C HIS A 115 -14.26 -14.02 -15.00
N ILE A 116 -15.36 -14.06 -14.25
CA ILE A 116 -16.58 -13.30 -14.60
C ILE A 116 -16.28 -11.80 -14.74
N LEU A 117 -15.47 -11.24 -13.83
CA LEU A 117 -15.09 -9.83 -13.89
C LEU A 117 -14.17 -9.50 -15.07
N CYS A 118 -13.26 -10.39 -15.44
CA CYS A 118 -12.41 -10.23 -16.63
C CYS A 118 -13.23 -10.32 -17.92
N ASP A 119 -14.09 -11.33 -18.04
CA ASP A 119 -14.88 -11.59 -19.25
C ASP A 119 -15.94 -10.50 -19.52
N ASN A 120 -16.35 -9.76 -18.49
CA ASN A 120 -17.38 -8.73 -18.55
C ASN A 120 -16.88 -7.31 -18.27
N GLU A 121 -15.59 -7.02 -18.45
CA GLU A 121 -14.97 -5.76 -18.02
C GLU A 121 -15.64 -4.52 -18.64
N ASP A 122 -15.91 -4.53 -19.95
CA ASP A 122 -16.57 -3.43 -20.65
C ASP A 122 -17.99 -3.21 -20.16
N THR A 123 -18.74 -4.30 -19.93
CA THR A 123 -20.11 -4.24 -19.42
C THR A 123 -20.12 -3.70 -18.00
N LEU A 124 -19.21 -4.18 -17.15
CA LEU A 124 -19.02 -3.69 -15.78
C LEU A 124 -18.76 -2.18 -15.77
N TYR A 125 -17.79 -1.72 -16.58
CA TYR A 125 -17.46 -0.30 -16.65
C TYR A 125 -18.66 0.56 -17.05
N LYS A 126 -19.37 0.18 -18.10
CA LYS A 126 -20.54 0.90 -18.59
C LYS A 126 -21.70 0.94 -17.58
N GLU A 127 -22.01 -0.20 -16.98
CA GLU A 127 -23.12 -0.28 -16.01
C GLU A 127 -22.77 0.41 -14.68
N ILE A 128 -21.55 0.26 -14.16
CA ILE A 128 -21.09 0.97 -12.96
C ILE A 128 -21.16 2.48 -13.20
N SER A 129 -20.72 2.97 -14.38
CA SER A 129 -20.74 4.39 -14.72
C SER A 129 -22.17 4.95 -14.72
N LYS A 130 -23.17 4.20 -15.18
CA LYS A 130 -24.60 4.60 -15.10
C LYS A 130 -25.07 4.77 -13.65
N TYR A 131 -24.69 3.83 -12.78
CA TYR A 131 -25.08 3.90 -11.37
C TYR A 131 -24.40 5.06 -10.64
N THR A 132 -23.10 5.28 -10.91
CA THR A 132 -22.34 6.36 -10.27
C THR A 132 -22.80 7.74 -10.77
N ALA A 133 -23.21 7.88 -12.02
CA ALA A 133 -23.83 9.10 -12.54
C ALA A 133 -25.14 9.47 -11.81
N ASN A 134 -25.82 8.47 -11.22
CA ASN A 134 -27.03 8.65 -10.42
C ASN A 134 -26.74 8.75 -8.89
N GLY A 135 -25.50 9.09 -8.49
CA GLY A 135 -25.14 9.34 -7.09
C GLY A 135 -24.94 8.08 -6.24
N ILE A 136 -24.84 6.89 -6.86
CA ILE A 136 -24.52 5.65 -6.14
C ILE A 136 -22.99 5.53 -6.03
N SER A 137 -22.48 5.21 -4.83
CA SER A 137 -21.05 5.01 -4.64
C SER A 137 -20.50 3.88 -5.54
N TYR A 138 -19.25 4.00 -5.97
CA TYR A 138 -18.61 2.99 -6.84
C TYR A 138 -18.71 1.57 -6.26
N ALA A 139 -18.48 1.40 -4.96
CA ALA A 139 -18.54 0.10 -4.30
C ALA A 139 -19.96 -0.51 -4.37
N ALA A 140 -21.01 0.29 -4.08
CA ALA A 140 -22.40 -0.14 -4.17
C ALA A 140 -22.84 -0.40 -5.62
N ALA A 141 -22.38 0.42 -6.56
CA ALA A 141 -22.63 0.23 -7.99
C ALA A 141 -21.99 -1.06 -8.49
N ARG A 142 -20.71 -1.30 -8.16
CA ARG A 142 -19.99 -2.54 -8.50
C ARG A 142 -20.70 -3.77 -7.94
N GLN A 143 -21.12 -3.73 -6.66
CA GLN A 143 -21.84 -4.84 -6.05
C GLN A 143 -23.14 -5.16 -6.78
N LYS A 144 -23.96 -4.14 -7.11
CA LYS A 144 -25.21 -4.32 -7.86
C LYS A 144 -25.01 -4.92 -9.25
N VAL A 145 -23.96 -4.49 -9.95
CA VAL A 145 -23.68 -5.02 -11.30
C VAL A 145 -23.18 -6.46 -11.21
N VAL A 146 -22.31 -6.76 -10.25
CA VAL A 146 -21.83 -8.13 -10.05
C VAL A 146 -22.96 -9.06 -9.60
N GLU A 147 -23.90 -8.61 -8.76
CA GLU A 147 -25.09 -9.39 -8.37
C GLU A 147 -25.95 -9.78 -9.58
N LYS A 148 -26.06 -8.89 -10.58
CA LYS A 148 -26.77 -9.21 -11.83
C LYS A 148 -26.05 -10.24 -12.72
N LEU A 149 -24.71 -10.26 -12.68
CA LEU A 149 -23.88 -11.18 -13.46
C LEU A 149 -23.67 -12.53 -12.78
N THR A 150 -23.93 -12.60 -11.48
CA THR A 150 -23.67 -13.78 -10.63
C THR A 150 -24.88 -14.07 -9.74
N ASP A 151 -24.72 -13.89 -8.46
CA ASP A 151 -25.70 -14.03 -7.41
C ASP A 151 -25.34 -13.11 -6.23
N LYS A 152 -26.25 -12.95 -5.27
CA LYS A 152 -26.09 -12.09 -4.10
C LYS A 152 -24.90 -12.47 -3.22
N ASP A 153 -24.69 -13.76 -3.01
CA ASP A 153 -23.61 -14.27 -2.12
C ASP A 153 -22.23 -14.06 -2.76
N THR A 154 -22.12 -14.23 -4.06
CA THR A 154 -20.90 -13.96 -4.82
C THR A 154 -20.60 -12.45 -4.86
N ALA A 155 -21.61 -11.62 -5.09
CA ALA A 155 -21.45 -10.17 -5.05
C ALA A 155 -21.06 -9.66 -3.65
N ALA A 156 -21.58 -10.27 -2.57
CA ALA A 156 -21.22 -9.94 -1.20
C ALA A 156 -19.74 -10.18 -0.88
N MET A 157 -19.04 -11.06 -1.60
CA MET A 157 -17.59 -11.25 -1.43
C MET A 157 -16.79 -9.96 -1.69
N LEU A 158 -17.29 -9.07 -2.53
CA LEU A 158 -16.67 -7.77 -2.85
C LEU A 158 -16.93 -6.68 -1.80
N THR A 159 -17.51 -7.00 -0.66
CA THR A 159 -17.66 -6.07 0.47
C THR A 159 -16.49 -6.16 1.46
N SER A 160 -15.68 -7.21 1.38
CA SER A 160 -14.57 -7.49 2.30
C SER A 160 -13.22 -7.17 1.65
N SER A 161 -12.35 -6.45 2.36
CA SER A 161 -11.12 -5.88 1.81
C SER A 161 -10.14 -6.92 1.27
N ASN A 162 -9.98 -8.07 1.97
CA ASN A 162 -9.04 -9.08 1.52
C ASN A 162 -9.62 -9.93 0.37
N ASN A 163 -10.94 -10.16 0.33
CA ASN A 163 -11.57 -10.77 -0.84
C ASN A 163 -11.41 -9.88 -2.08
N ILE A 164 -11.55 -8.55 -1.94
CA ILE A 164 -11.30 -7.61 -3.04
C ILE A 164 -9.87 -7.77 -3.55
N LEU A 165 -8.86 -7.72 -2.67
CA LEU A 165 -7.46 -7.92 -3.07
C LEU A 165 -7.22 -9.29 -3.68
N ALA A 166 -7.80 -10.36 -3.11
CA ALA A 166 -7.71 -11.72 -3.64
C ALA A 166 -8.22 -11.80 -5.09
N VAL A 167 -9.37 -11.18 -5.35
CA VAL A 167 -9.94 -11.12 -6.71
C VAL A 167 -9.05 -10.31 -7.65
N GLU A 168 -8.46 -9.19 -7.20
CA GLU A 168 -7.56 -8.39 -8.05
C GLU A 168 -6.24 -9.15 -8.35
N TYR A 169 -5.69 -9.95 -7.43
CA TYR A 169 -4.55 -10.84 -7.72
C TYR A 169 -4.92 -11.87 -8.80
N LEU A 170 -6.09 -12.51 -8.67
CA LEU A 170 -6.56 -13.49 -9.64
C LEU A 170 -6.82 -12.86 -11.02
N LYS A 171 -7.43 -11.67 -11.07
CA LYS A 171 -7.57 -10.90 -12.31
C LYS A 171 -6.21 -10.59 -12.95
N ALA A 172 -5.22 -10.19 -12.18
CA ALA A 172 -3.87 -9.91 -12.68
C ALA A 172 -3.22 -11.16 -13.27
N ILE A 173 -3.39 -12.33 -12.65
CA ILE A 173 -2.92 -13.62 -13.18
C ILE A 173 -3.60 -13.95 -14.52
N ILE A 174 -4.93 -13.83 -14.58
CA ILE A 174 -5.73 -14.14 -15.76
C ILE A 174 -5.36 -13.21 -16.93
N LYS A 175 -5.39 -11.88 -16.68
CA LYS A 175 -5.16 -10.87 -17.73
C LYS A 175 -3.75 -10.94 -18.34
N ASN A 176 -2.75 -11.30 -17.56
CA ASN A 176 -1.35 -11.36 -18.02
C ASN A 176 -0.87 -12.78 -18.31
N ASN A 177 -1.76 -13.77 -18.16
CA ASN A 177 -1.43 -15.19 -18.36
C ASN A 177 -0.18 -15.63 -17.58
N TYR A 178 -0.06 -15.17 -16.32
CA TYR A 178 1.07 -15.57 -15.47
C TYR A 178 1.00 -17.04 -15.07
N ALA A 179 2.13 -17.73 -15.09
CA ALA A 179 2.23 -19.13 -14.65
C ALA A 179 2.16 -19.31 -13.11
N ILE A 180 1.93 -18.25 -12.37
CA ILE A 180 1.89 -18.21 -10.90
C ILE A 180 0.61 -18.88 -10.39
N LYS A 181 0.76 -19.96 -9.61
CA LYS A 181 -0.37 -20.70 -9.03
C LYS A 181 -0.92 -19.99 -7.77
N PRO A 182 -2.22 -19.62 -7.74
CA PRO A 182 -2.79 -18.93 -6.57
C PRO A 182 -3.22 -19.91 -5.48
N TYR A 183 -2.98 -19.52 -4.22
CA TYR A 183 -3.47 -20.17 -3.01
C TYR A 183 -4.10 -19.15 -2.08
N THR A 184 -5.20 -19.50 -1.44
CA THR A 184 -5.84 -18.64 -0.44
C THR A 184 -5.83 -19.28 0.94
N ILE A 185 -5.62 -18.46 1.95
CA ILE A 185 -5.63 -18.83 3.37
C ILE A 185 -6.80 -18.09 4.00
N LYS A 186 -7.70 -18.86 4.66
CA LYS A 186 -8.82 -18.24 5.40
C LYS A 186 -8.26 -17.42 6.55
N ARG A 187 -8.63 -16.15 6.60
CA ARG A 187 -8.21 -15.26 7.70
C ARG A 187 -8.77 -15.75 9.03
N GLN A 188 -7.93 -15.64 10.05
CA GLN A 188 -8.29 -15.88 11.45
C GLN A 188 -8.12 -14.59 12.24
N GLY A 189 -8.93 -14.41 13.29
CA GLY A 189 -8.82 -13.27 14.22
C GLY A 189 -9.71 -12.10 13.87
N ASP A 190 -9.32 -10.92 14.37
CA ASP A 190 -10.12 -9.70 14.32
C ASP A 190 -10.32 -9.19 12.90
N SER A 191 -11.43 -8.49 12.68
CA SER A 191 -11.74 -7.87 11.37
C SER A 191 -10.64 -6.87 10.99
N TYR A 192 -10.41 -6.71 9.70
CA TYR A 192 -9.34 -5.85 9.16
C TYR A 192 -9.41 -4.39 9.64
N ASN A 193 -10.61 -3.89 9.93
CA ASN A 193 -10.86 -2.52 10.39
C ASN A 193 -11.05 -2.39 11.90
N ASP A 194 -10.92 -3.48 12.67
CA ASP A 194 -11.08 -3.40 14.12
C ASP A 194 -9.95 -2.58 14.73
N THR A 195 -10.33 -1.62 15.55
CA THR A 195 -9.42 -0.76 16.32
C THR A 195 -9.09 -1.36 17.69
N ASP A 196 -9.91 -2.28 18.17
CA ASP A 196 -9.74 -2.99 19.45
C ASP A 196 -9.04 -4.31 19.23
N ILE A 197 -8.20 -4.70 20.17
CA ILE A 197 -7.53 -5.99 20.20
C ILE A 197 -8.43 -6.97 20.95
N ARG A 198 -9.05 -7.92 20.24
CA ARG A 198 -9.99 -8.89 20.81
C ARG A 198 -9.50 -10.34 20.73
N SER A 199 -8.51 -10.61 19.89
CA SER A 199 -7.98 -11.95 19.65
C SER A 199 -6.46 -11.99 19.64
N GLU A 200 -5.88 -13.19 19.68
CA GLU A 200 -4.43 -13.42 19.51
C GLU A 200 -3.90 -12.90 18.17
N TYR A 201 -4.76 -12.81 17.15
CA TYR A 201 -4.46 -12.28 15.82
C TYR A 201 -5.06 -10.88 15.64
N ALA A 202 -4.52 -9.93 16.40
CA ALA A 202 -4.91 -8.52 16.32
C ALA A 202 -4.75 -7.95 14.92
N SER A 203 -5.63 -7.02 14.52
CA SER A 203 -5.48 -6.31 13.25
C SER A 203 -4.26 -5.37 13.27
N ALA A 204 -3.60 -5.17 12.13
CA ALA A 204 -2.50 -4.21 12.03
C ALA A 204 -2.95 -2.78 12.42
N THR A 205 -4.23 -2.43 12.21
CA THR A 205 -4.80 -1.15 12.61
C THR A 205 -4.86 -1.00 14.13
N ALA A 206 -5.36 -2.02 14.83
CA ALA A 206 -5.41 -2.04 16.29
C ALA A 206 -3.99 -1.98 16.89
N LEU A 207 -3.04 -2.70 16.28
CA LEU A 207 -1.65 -2.67 16.72
C LEU A 207 -1.01 -1.29 16.57
N ARG A 208 -1.20 -0.60 15.42
CA ARG A 208 -0.67 0.75 15.21
C ARG A 208 -1.19 1.76 16.24
N GLY A 209 -2.45 1.64 16.63
CA GLY A 209 -3.03 2.48 17.69
C GLY A 209 -2.46 2.23 19.08
N ASN A 210 -1.81 1.07 19.29
CA ASN A 210 -1.37 0.61 20.61
C ASN A 210 0.13 0.28 20.69
N LEU A 211 0.98 0.79 19.77
CA LEU A 211 2.41 0.44 19.72
C LEU A 211 3.21 0.79 20.98
N LYS A 212 2.72 1.72 21.78
CA LYS A 212 3.33 2.15 23.04
C LYS A 212 2.77 1.42 24.27
N ALA A 213 1.81 0.50 24.08
CA ALA A 213 1.23 -0.24 25.19
C ALA A 213 2.14 -1.39 25.64
N ASP A 214 2.28 -1.60 26.92
CA ASP A 214 3.17 -2.59 27.54
C ASP A 214 2.90 -4.02 27.08
N ASN A 215 1.66 -4.34 26.68
CA ASN A 215 1.23 -5.67 26.29
C ASN A 215 1.33 -5.97 24.78
N ILE A 216 1.84 -5.03 23.96
CA ILE A 216 1.89 -5.19 22.50
C ILE A 216 2.73 -6.39 22.06
N SER A 217 3.75 -6.75 22.84
CA SER A 217 4.65 -7.88 22.58
C SER A 217 3.94 -9.23 22.42
N LYS A 218 2.76 -9.41 23.00
CA LYS A 218 1.95 -10.64 22.88
C LYS A 218 1.47 -10.92 21.45
N TYR A 219 1.34 -9.86 20.64
CA TYR A 219 0.79 -9.92 19.29
C TYR A 219 1.85 -9.91 18.19
N ILE A 220 3.12 -9.86 18.60
CA ILE A 220 4.27 -9.75 17.69
C ILE A 220 5.22 -10.91 17.98
N PRO A 221 5.74 -11.59 16.93
CA PRO A 221 6.74 -12.65 17.13
C PRO A 221 7.96 -12.13 17.90
N VAL A 222 8.52 -12.95 18.79
CA VAL A 222 9.56 -12.54 19.76
C VAL A 222 10.70 -11.73 19.11
N LYS A 223 11.28 -12.25 18.02
CA LYS A 223 12.40 -11.55 17.34
C LYS A 223 11.97 -10.23 16.71
N ALA A 224 10.79 -10.19 16.11
CA ALA A 224 10.23 -8.95 15.57
C ALA A 224 9.89 -7.96 16.68
N GLY A 225 9.42 -8.44 17.83
CA GLY A 225 9.16 -7.63 19.03
C GLY A 225 10.42 -6.97 19.58
N LEU A 226 11.55 -7.66 19.59
CA LEU A 226 12.84 -7.07 19.99
C LEU A 226 13.27 -5.93 19.04
N ILE A 227 13.06 -6.09 17.73
CA ILE A 227 13.33 -5.03 16.75
C ILE A 227 12.37 -3.85 16.96
N LEU A 228 11.09 -4.12 17.20
CA LEU A 228 10.10 -3.08 17.48
C LEU A 228 10.43 -2.29 18.73
N SER A 229 10.82 -2.95 19.83
CA SER A 229 11.15 -2.30 21.11
C SER A 229 12.43 -1.46 21.05
N SER A 230 13.35 -1.79 20.14
CA SER A 230 14.56 -1.00 19.91
C SER A 230 14.34 0.21 19.00
N ASN A 231 13.16 0.33 18.38
CA ASN A 231 12.81 1.43 17.50
C ASN A 231 11.59 2.19 18.07
N THR A 232 11.74 3.48 18.29
CA THR A 232 10.69 4.35 18.83
C THR A 232 10.21 5.42 17.86
N ASN A 233 10.75 5.43 16.64
CA ASN A 233 10.48 6.45 15.63
C ASN A 233 9.24 6.09 14.79
N TYR A 234 8.06 6.06 15.45
CA TYR A 234 6.80 5.73 14.79
C TYR A 234 6.23 6.91 14.01
N ILE A 235 5.89 6.68 12.74
CA ILE A 235 5.25 7.67 11.87
C ILE A 235 3.77 7.31 11.70
N TYR A 236 2.91 8.31 11.85
CA TYR A 236 1.46 8.21 11.73
C TYR A 236 0.94 9.08 10.57
N PRO A 237 -0.31 8.90 10.12
CA PRO A 237 -0.85 9.66 8.99
C PRO A 237 -0.72 11.19 9.13
N ASP A 238 -0.93 11.74 10.32
CA ASP A 238 -0.87 13.19 10.52
C ASP A 238 0.57 13.75 10.51
N ASP A 239 1.59 12.92 10.64
CA ASP A 239 2.98 13.35 10.56
C ASP A 239 3.39 13.83 9.16
N ILE A 240 2.62 13.47 8.11
CA ILE A 240 2.88 13.95 6.73
C ILE A 240 2.25 15.32 6.44
N THR A 241 1.58 15.92 7.40
CA THR A 241 0.79 17.14 7.23
C THR A 241 1.62 18.29 6.66
N GLU A 242 2.77 18.58 7.23
CA GLU A 242 3.63 19.69 6.78
C GLU A 242 4.14 19.47 5.34
N ALA A 243 4.56 18.26 5.01
CA ALA A 243 5.02 17.92 3.67
C ALA A 243 3.89 18.09 2.63
N LEU A 244 2.68 17.62 2.94
CA LEU A 244 1.50 17.77 2.09
C LEU A 244 1.16 19.25 1.88
N PHE A 245 1.09 20.03 2.94
CA PHE A 245 0.72 21.42 2.83
C PHE A 245 1.77 22.27 2.13
N THR A 246 3.06 22.02 2.38
CA THR A 246 4.15 22.63 1.62
C THR A 246 4.01 22.36 0.12
N ARG A 247 3.66 21.13 -0.25
CA ARG A 247 3.41 20.76 -1.64
C ARG A 247 2.20 21.46 -2.24
N LEU A 248 1.09 21.53 -1.50
CA LEU A 248 -0.14 22.21 -1.95
C LEU A 248 0.10 23.71 -2.13
N LEU A 249 0.83 24.37 -1.23
CA LEU A 249 1.21 25.77 -1.33
C LEU A 249 2.11 26.00 -2.55
N GLY A 250 3.06 25.10 -2.83
CA GLY A 250 3.89 25.16 -4.03
C GLY A 250 3.07 25.07 -5.33
N ILE A 251 2.06 24.19 -5.37
CA ILE A 251 1.15 24.07 -6.52
C ILE A 251 0.28 25.34 -6.64
N LEU A 252 -0.22 25.86 -5.52
CA LEU A 252 -1.02 27.09 -5.49
C LEU A 252 -0.23 28.28 -6.03
N PHE A 253 1.01 28.46 -5.58
CA PHE A 253 1.93 29.48 -6.05
C PHE A 253 2.21 29.34 -7.55
N ALA A 254 2.55 28.12 -8.02
CA ALA A 254 2.79 27.83 -9.44
C ALA A 254 1.56 28.04 -10.33
N SER A 255 0.36 28.04 -9.72
CA SER A 255 -0.91 28.36 -10.37
C SER A 255 -1.26 29.85 -10.32
N SER A 256 -0.37 30.72 -9.82
CA SER A 256 -0.62 32.15 -9.60
C SER A 256 -1.89 32.40 -8.80
N TYR A 257 -2.23 31.49 -7.88
CA TYR A 257 -3.46 31.47 -7.07
C TYR A 257 -4.76 31.37 -7.89
N ASP A 258 -4.69 31.16 -9.21
CA ASP A 258 -5.87 30.94 -10.05
C ASP A 258 -6.46 29.54 -9.78
N LYS A 259 -7.78 29.55 -9.53
CA LYS A 259 -8.52 28.33 -9.17
C LYS A 259 -8.51 27.28 -10.28
N ASN A 260 -8.70 27.71 -11.53
CA ASN A 260 -8.82 26.76 -12.64
C ASN A 260 -7.47 26.11 -12.95
N VAL A 261 -6.40 26.91 -12.95
CA VAL A 261 -5.03 26.43 -13.14
C VAL A 261 -4.62 25.48 -12.01
N PHE A 262 -4.96 25.79 -10.76
CA PHE A 262 -4.73 24.89 -9.63
C PHE A 262 -5.46 23.54 -9.81
N ILE A 263 -6.75 23.58 -10.18
CA ILE A 263 -7.55 22.37 -10.42
C ILE A 263 -6.90 21.52 -11.52
N GLU A 264 -6.48 22.10 -12.63
CA GLU A 264 -5.77 21.39 -13.70
C GLU A 264 -4.46 20.76 -13.22
N ASN A 265 -3.69 21.48 -12.42
CA ASN A 265 -2.43 21.00 -11.87
C ASN A 265 -2.61 19.81 -10.91
N VAL A 266 -3.61 19.83 -10.02
CA VAL A 266 -3.84 18.71 -9.10
C VAL A 266 -4.57 17.53 -9.77
N MET A 267 -5.33 17.74 -10.83
CA MET A 267 -5.96 16.65 -11.60
C MET A 267 -4.96 15.80 -12.39
N ARG A 268 -3.69 16.20 -12.47
CA ARG A 268 -2.60 15.36 -13.00
C ARG A 268 -2.30 14.15 -12.10
N TYR A 269 -2.65 14.24 -10.81
CA TYR A 269 -2.44 13.14 -9.88
C TYR A 269 -3.55 12.09 -10.02
N PRO A 270 -3.21 10.79 -9.97
CA PRO A 270 -4.22 9.73 -9.92
C PRO A 270 -5.16 9.90 -8.72
N ASP A 271 -6.37 9.37 -8.85
CA ASP A 271 -7.44 9.46 -7.84
C ASP A 271 -8.04 10.87 -7.64
N VAL A 272 -7.50 11.93 -8.24
CA VAL A 272 -8.04 13.30 -8.17
C VAL A 272 -9.01 13.56 -9.31
N ASN A 273 -10.25 13.92 -8.99
CA ASN A 273 -11.24 14.45 -9.91
C ASN A 273 -11.47 15.94 -9.66
N LYS A 274 -12.31 16.58 -10.50
CA LYS A 274 -12.58 18.02 -10.41
C LYS A 274 -13.18 18.44 -9.06
N GLU A 275 -13.99 17.58 -8.44
CA GLU A 275 -14.60 17.86 -7.13
C GLU A 275 -13.54 17.85 -6.02
N ILE A 276 -12.72 16.81 -5.95
CA ILE A 276 -11.59 16.71 -5.01
C ILE A 276 -10.66 17.91 -5.19
N ALA A 277 -10.30 18.24 -6.45
CA ALA A 277 -9.42 19.36 -6.77
C ALA A 277 -10.00 20.71 -6.31
N GLY A 278 -11.32 20.93 -6.49
CA GLY A 278 -11.99 22.13 -6.02
C GLY A 278 -12.01 22.26 -4.49
N ARG A 279 -12.18 21.15 -3.76
CA ARG A 279 -12.10 21.12 -2.30
C ARG A 279 -10.68 21.34 -1.80
N LEU A 280 -9.67 20.75 -2.47
CA LEU A 280 -8.26 20.99 -2.18
C LEU A 280 -7.88 22.47 -2.37
N TYR A 281 -8.34 23.11 -3.46
CA TYR A 281 -8.13 24.54 -3.66
C TYR A 281 -8.68 25.37 -2.49
N LYS A 282 -9.93 25.10 -2.09
CA LYS A 282 -10.55 25.79 -0.95
C LYS A 282 -9.73 25.62 0.32
N SER A 283 -9.33 24.38 0.64
CA SER A 283 -8.51 24.09 1.82
C SER A 283 -7.16 24.78 1.77
N ALA A 284 -6.48 24.79 0.62
CA ALA A 284 -5.20 25.48 0.45
C ALA A 284 -5.34 27.01 0.61
N MET A 285 -6.43 27.60 0.08
CA MET A 285 -6.73 29.02 0.29
C MET A 285 -7.09 29.35 1.74
N ASP A 286 -7.90 28.52 2.40
CA ASP A 286 -8.26 28.69 3.80
C ASP A 286 -7.03 28.73 4.73
N MET A 287 -5.97 27.97 4.41
CA MET A 287 -4.71 27.96 5.17
C MET A 287 -4.00 29.31 5.17
N ILE A 288 -4.00 30.01 4.03
CA ILE A 288 -3.27 31.28 3.88
C ILE A 288 -4.13 32.48 4.25
N THR A 289 -5.45 32.34 4.31
CA THR A 289 -6.40 33.45 4.54
C THR A 289 -6.98 33.47 5.94
N ARG A 290 -6.95 32.36 6.70
CA ARG A 290 -7.44 32.32 8.08
C ARG A 290 -6.46 33.02 9.03
N THR A 291 -6.86 34.16 9.57
CA THR A 291 -6.27 34.72 10.77
C THR A 291 -6.75 33.91 11.97
N VAL A 292 -5.82 33.23 12.65
CA VAL A 292 -6.14 32.63 13.98
C VAL A 292 -6.37 33.79 14.95
N PRO A 293 -7.56 33.90 15.57
CA PRO A 293 -7.76 34.94 16.62
C PRO A 293 -6.76 34.71 17.74
N GLN A 294 -6.01 35.75 18.12
CA GLN A 294 -5.16 35.71 19.31
C GLN A 294 -6.04 35.37 20.54
N GLY A 295 -5.73 34.28 21.22
CA GLY A 295 -6.42 33.86 22.44
C GLY A 295 -7.51 32.80 22.27
N ALA A 296 -7.78 32.31 21.07
CA ALA A 296 -8.57 31.09 20.92
C ALA A 296 -7.70 29.88 21.31
N GLU A 297 -7.89 29.37 22.52
CA GLU A 297 -7.56 27.97 22.81
C GLU A 297 -8.37 27.12 21.82
N SER A 298 -7.77 26.81 20.67
CA SER A 298 -8.42 25.98 19.67
C SER A 298 -8.55 24.56 20.24
N LYS A 299 -9.73 24.25 20.77
CA LYS A 299 -10.13 22.85 20.99
C LYS A 299 -10.14 22.04 19.67
N ASP A 300 -9.91 22.71 18.55
CA ASP A 300 -9.79 22.19 17.19
C ASP A 300 -8.32 22.25 16.73
N ASN A 301 -7.41 21.55 17.43
CA ASN A 301 -6.06 21.26 16.92
C ASN A 301 -6.09 20.38 15.65
N GLY A 302 -7.27 20.00 15.16
CA GLY A 302 -7.48 19.17 13.98
C GLY A 302 -7.71 19.92 12.66
N ALA A 303 -7.82 21.24 12.64
CA ALA A 303 -8.21 22.00 11.44
C ALA A 303 -7.19 21.92 10.28
N PHE A 304 -5.94 21.56 10.56
CA PHE A 304 -4.85 21.48 9.58
C PHE A 304 -4.02 20.21 9.70
N SER A 305 -4.65 19.06 9.92
CA SER A 305 -3.97 17.77 9.85
C SER A 305 -4.32 17.04 8.55
N PHE A 306 -3.49 16.06 8.17
CA PHE A 306 -3.78 15.17 7.06
C PHE A 306 -5.16 14.49 7.23
N GLY A 307 -5.46 14.02 8.45
CA GLY A 307 -6.72 13.37 8.76
C GLY A 307 -7.92 14.32 8.64
N SER A 308 -7.82 15.54 9.18
CA SER A 308 -8.90 16.55 9.08
C SER A 308 -9.13 16.97 7.63
N LEU A 309 -8.08 17.12 6.83
CA LEU A 309 -8.19 17.40 5.39
C LEU A 309 -8.90 16.26 4.65
N CYS A 310 -8.56 15.01 4.96
CA CYS A 310 -9.24 13.85 4.39
C CYS A 310 -10.75 13.86 4.66
N GLU A 311 -11.16 14.15 5.89
CA GLU A 311 -12.58 14.23 6.25
C GLU A 311 -13.28 15.43 5.61
N HIS A 312 -12.60 16.58 5.48
CA HIS A 312 -13.15 17.75 4.80
C HIS A 312 -13.39 17.53 3.29
N ILE A 313 -12.50 16.76 2.64
CA ILE A 313 -12.62 16.45 1.20
C ILE A 313 -13.62 15.31 0.96
N LYS A 314 -13.83 14.43 1.95
CA LYS A 314 -14.68 13.25 1.83
C LYS A 314 -16.11 13.58 1.39
N THR A 315 -16.62 12.73 0.50
CA THR A 315 -18.03 12.73 0.07
C THR A 315 -18.62 11.33 0.28
N LYS A 316 -19.95 11.22 0.13
CA LYS A 316 -20.62 9.91 0.17
C LYS A 316 -20.17 8.98 -0.98
N GLU A 317 -19.69 9.55 -2.07
CA GLU A 317 -19.36 8.85 -3.31
C GLU A 317 -17.88 8.45 -3.38
N VAL A 318 -16.99 9.18 -2.68
CA VAL A 318 -15.55 8.97 -2.73
C VAL A 318 -15.05 8.28 -1.47
N PRO A 319 -14.55 7.04 -1.56
CA PRO A 319 -13.98 6.32 -0.42
C PRO A 319 -12.79 7.07 0.21
N LEU A 320 -12.70 7.06 1.54
CA LEU A 320 -11.63 7.72 2.27
C LEU A 320 -10.22 7.27 1.83
N SER A 321 -10.04 5.98 1.55
CA SER A 321 -8.78 5.43 1.05
C SER A 321 -8.35 6.02 -0.29
N ARG A 322 -9.30 6.37 -1.17
CA ARG A 322 -9.01 7.05 -2.43
C ARG A 322 -8.48 8.46 -2.19
N ILE A 323 -9.09 9.20 -1.25
CA ILE A 323 -8.65 10.55 -0.88
C ILE A 323 -7.25 10.49 -0.27
N LYS A 324 -7.02 9.59 0.68
CA LYS A 324 -5.71 9.39 1.31
C LYS A 324 -4.62 9.11 0.28
N ARG A 325 -4.87 8.19 -0.68
CA ARG A 325 -3.91 7.91 -1.75
C ARG A 325 -3.64 9.12 -2.64
N ALA A 326 -4.68 9.86 -3.01
CA ALA A 326 -4.53 11.09 -3.78
C ALA A 326 -3.63 12.11 -3.05
N LEU A 327 -3.86 12.32 -1.76
CA LEU A 327 -3.07 13.25 -0.95
C LEU A 327 -1.62 12.78 -0.77
N VAL A 328 -1.38 11.50 -0.51
CA VAL A 328 -0.02 10.95 -0.44
C VAL A 328 0.69 11.10 -1.80
N ARG A 329 0.04 10.83 -2.91
CA ARG A 329 0.63 11.03 -4.25
C ARG A 329 0.95 12.48 -4.53
N ILE A 330 0.10 13.41 -4.12
CA ILE A 330 0.38 14.85 -4.19
C ILE A 330 1.62 15.17 -3.35
N THR A 331 1.69 14.70 -2.11
CA THR A 331 2.85 14.89 -1.21
C THR A 331 4.13 14.39 -1.85
N LEU A 332 4.09 13.20 -2.46
CA LEU A 332 5.24 12.56 -3.11
C LEU A 332 5.50 13.09 -4.53
N GLY A 333 4.66 13.93 -5.09
CA GLY A 333 4.81 14.43 -6.45
C GLY A 333 4.57 13.39 -7.56
N LEU A 334 3.94 12.26 -7.25
CA LEU A 334 3.72 11.13 -8.15
C LEU A 334 2.47 11.33 -9.01
N ASP A 335 2.61 12.00 -10.14
CA ASP A 335 1.53 12.21 -11.11
C ASP A 335 1.30 10.98 -12.04
N LYS A 336 0.36 11.09 -12.98
CA LYS A 336 0.02 10.00 -13.91
C LYS A 336 1.21 9.53 -14.76
N LYS A 337 2.18 10.40 -15.07
CA LYS A 337 3.36 10.05 -15.88
C LYS A 337 4.28 9.09 -15.12
N HIS A 338 4.40 9.25 -13.81
CA HIS A 338 5.20 8.35 -12.96
C HIS A 338 4.63 6.93 -12.92
N MET A 339 3.29 6.77 -13.09
CA MET A 339 2.67 5.46 -13.14
C MET A 339 3.13 4.61 -14.34
N GLU A 340 3.45 5.26 -15.44
CA GLU A 340 3.88 4.58 -16.68
C GLU A 340 5.37 4.20 -16.65
N LYS A 341 6.17 4.88 -15.85
CA LYS A 341 7.62 4.70 -15.82
C LYS A 341 8.03 3.26 -15.52
N TYR A 342 7.52 2.67 -14.42
CA TYR A 342 7.85 1.29 -14.07
C TYR A 342 7.34 0.25 -15.10
N ALA A 343 6.26 0.55 -15.81
CA ALA A 343 5.76 -0.33 -16.86
C ALA A 343 6.78 -0.46 -18.01
N ASN A 344 7.49 0.64 -18.30
CA ASN A 344 8.48 0.74 -19.37
C ASN A 344 9.89 0.34 -18.92
N GLU A 345 10.23 0.59 -17.66
CA GLU A 345 11.56 0.36 -17.08
C GLU A 345 11.44 -0.48 -15.79
N PRO A 346 11.04 -1.77 -15.88
CA PRO A 346 10.83 -2.61 -14.72
C PRO A 346 12.15 -3.01 -14.05
N TYR A 347 12.10 -3.21 -12.73
CA TYR A 347 13.23 -3.65 -11.91
C TYR A 347 12.74 -4.50 -10.72
N ILE A 348 13.67 -5.19 -10.08
CA ILE A 348 13.48 -5.84 -8.78
C ILE A 348 14.43 -5.19 -7.80
N ARG A 349 13.92 -4.46 -6.81
CA ARG A 349 14.70 -3.89 -5.73
C ARG A 349 14.69 -4.80 -4.52
N VAL A 350 15.87 -5.30 -4.13
CA VAL A 350 16.06 -6.16 -2.97
C VAL A 350 16.21 -5.31 -1.71
N LEU A 351 15.30 -5.49 -0.73
CA LEU A 351 15.38 -4.84 0.58
C LEU A 351 16.15 -5.67 1.61
N GLY A 352 16.10 -7.00 1.50
CA GLY A 352 16.85 -7.86 2.39
C GLY A 352 16.62 -9.35 2.12
N PHE A 353 17.50 -10.18 2.70
CA PHE A 353 17.48 -11.63 2.52
C PHE A 353 18.20 -12.35 3.67
N ASP A 354 17.80 -13.60 3.91
CA ASP A 354 18.56 -14.57 4.70
C ASP A 354 19.46 -15.43 3.79
N LYS A 355 20.11 -16.45 4.34
CA LYS A 355 21.00 -17.35 3.59
C LYS A 355 20.28 -18.04 2.42
N LYS A 356 19.04 -18.51 2.62
CA LYS A 356 18.24 -19.15 1.54
C LYS A 356 17.85 -18.15 0.47
N GLY A 357 17.44 -16.93 0.84
CA GLY A 357 17.17 -15.83 -0.07
C GLY A 357 18.40 -15.44 -0.89
N GLN A 358 19.59 -15.43 -0.30
CA GLN A 358 20.84 -15.20 -1.02
C GLN A 358 21.14 -16.29 -2.05
N GLU A 359 20.96 -17.55 -1.68
CA GLU A 359 21.11 -18.68 -2.60
C GLU A 359 20.13 -18.57 -3.77
N TYR A 360 18.87 -18.20 -3.50
CA TYR A 360 17.87 -17.98 -4.51
C TYR A 360 18.21 -16.82 -5.45
N LEU A 361 18.63 -15.67 -4.92
CA LEU A 361 19.08 -14.52 -5.72
C LEU A 361 20.24 -14.90 -6.66
N SER A 362 21.18 -15.71 -6.17
CA SER A 362 22.28 -16.21 -6.98
C SER A 362 21.82 -17.15 -8.08
N TYR A 363 20.81 -17.98 -7.79
CA TYR A 363 20.21 -18.90 -8.74
C TYR A 363 19.47 -18.18 -9.88
N ILE A 364 18.61 -17.19 -9.56
CA ILE A 364 17.79 -16.50 -10.57
C ILE A 364 18.56 -15.42 -11.34
N ARG A 365 19.71 -14.95 -10.86
CA ARG A 365 20.46 -13.83 -11.45
C ARG A 365 20.73 -13.97 -12.95
N LYS A 366 20.82 -15.22 -13.45
CA LYS A 366 21.08 -15.51 -14.87
C LYS A 366 19.81 -15.61 -15.72
N THR A 367 18.64 -15.70 -15.09
CA THR A 367 17.35 -15.95 -15.75
C THR A 367 16.37 -14.79 -15.63
N VAL A 368 16.62 -13.85 -14.72
CA VAL A 368 15.81 -12.65 -14.55
C VAL A 368 16.09 -11.67 -15.69
N GLU A 369 15.03 -11.22 -16.34
CA GLU A 369 15.07 -10.36 -17.53
C GLU A 369 15.15 -8.87 -17.21
N VAL A 370 15.01 -8.50 -15.93
CA VAL A 370 15.02 -7.12 -15.45
C VAL A 370 16.16 -6.91 -14.45
N PRO A 371 16.63 -5.67 -14.23
CA PRO A 371 17.66 -5.40 -13.25
C PRO A 371 17.30 -5.89 -11.84
N LEU A 372 18.17 -6.68 -11.24
CA LEU A 372 18.10 -7.14 -9.84
C LEU A 372 18.99 -6.23 -8.98
N ILE A 373 18.36 -5.28 -8.31
CA ILE A 373 19.05 -4.15 -7.69
C ILE A 373 19.27 -4.39 -6.20
N THR A 374 20.53 -4.49 -5.82
CA THR A 374 20.99 -4.53 -4.42
C THR A 374 21.81 -3.29 -4.04
N LYS A 375 22.32 -2.54 -5.04
CA LYS A 375 23.09 -1.31 -4.88
C LYS A 375 22.44 -0.18 -5.66
N ILE A 376 21.89 0.77 -4.96
CA ILE A 376 21.02 1.83 -5.52
C ILE A 376 21.80 2.79 -6.40
N ALA A 377 23.05 3.12 -6.03
CA ALA A 377 23.87 4.09 -6.73
C ALA A 377 24.03 3.78 -8.23
N ASP A 378 24.01 2.50 -8.60
CA ASP A 378 24.19 2.05 -9.98
C ASP A 378 22.89 2.15 -10.82
N TYR A 379 21.73 2.35 -10.16
CA TYR A 379 20.39 2.36 -10.78
C TYR A 379 19.51 3.53 -10.29
N LYS A 380 20.12 4.62 -9.85
CA LYS A 380 19.42 5.76 -9.24
C LYS A 380 18.26 6.30 -10.09
N GLU A 381 18.42 6.35 -11.40
CA GLU A 381 17.43 6.92 -12.31
C GLU A 381 16.17 6.07 -12.42
N MET A 382 16.31 4.74 -12.37
CA MET A 382 15.19 3.81 -12.34
C MET A 382 14.41 3.90 -11.03
N LEU A 383 15.12 4.14 -9.92
CA LEU A 383 14.58 4.15 -8.55
C LEU A 383 14.20 5.55 -8.04
N LEU A 384 14.19 6.58 -8.89
CA LEU A 384 13.97 7.98 -8.45
C LEU A 384 12.72 8.15 -7.59
N ASP A 385 11.61 7.54 -7.96
CA ASP A 385 10.33 7.66 -7.24
C ASP A 385 10.40 7.01 -5.86
N ASP A 386 11.00 5.81 -5.75
CA ASP A 386 11.17 5.10 -4.49
C ASP A 386 12.15 5.82 -3.56
N ILE A 387 13.26 6.32 -4.11
CA ILE A 387 14.25 7.11 -3.37
C ILE A 387 13.64 8.41 -2.88
N HIS A 388 12.85 9.09 -3.72
CA HIS A 388 12.17 10.33 -3.34
C HIS A 388 11.17 10.11 -2.22
N ALA A 389 10.36 9.06 -2.32
CA ALA A 389 9.43 8.68 -1.27
C ALA A 389 10.14 8.38 0.05
N ALA A 390 11.24 7.60 0.02
CA ALA A 390 12.05 7.32 1.20
C ALA A 390 12.67 8.59 1.80
N ASN A 391 13.13 9.54 0.97
CA ASN A 391 13.70 10.80 1.45
C ASN A 391 12.63 11.68 2.15
N ILE A 392 11.40 11.74 1.61
CA ILE A 392 10.29 12.44 2.28
C ILE A 392 9.98 11.77 3.61
N TYR A 393 9.90 10.44 3.66
CA TYR A 393 9.67 9.71 4.91
C TYR A 393 10.77 10.01 5.94
N ASN A 394 12.05 9.93 5.56
CA ASN A 394 13.18 10.21 6.44
C ASN A 394 13.20 11.67 6.92
N MET A 395 12.77 12.62 6.09
CA MET A 395 12.61 14.01 6.46
C MET A 395 11.54 14.20 7.55
N ILE A 396 10.42 13.47 7.45
CA ILE A 396 9.36 13.47 8.46
C ILE A 396 9.89 12.89 9.79
N VAL A 397 10.64 11.77 9.74
CA VAL A 397 11.29 11.18 10.92
C VAL A 397 12.24 12.19 11.56
N ALA A 398 13.10 12.82 10.75
CA ALA A 398 14.06 13.82 11.25
C ALA A 398 13.37 15.01 11.90
N GLY A 399 12.33 15.55 11.28
CA GLY A 399 11.54 16.67 11.83
C GLY A 399 10.86 16.31 13.13
N LYS A 400 10.29 15.11 13.24
CA LYS A 400 9.54 14.66 14.42
C LYS A 400 10.42 14.28 15.62
N TYR A 401 11.56 13.61 15.36
CA TYR A 401 12.38 12.99 16.40
C TYR A 401 13.76 13.63 16.56
N GLY A 402 14.14 14.57 15.71
CA GLY A 402 15.46 15.19 15.71
C GLY A 402 16.60 14.22 15.37
N VAL A 403 16.29 13.07 14.77
CA VAL A 403 17.27 12.03 14.44
C VAL A 403 17.60 12.06 12.96
N LYS A 404 18.85 11.72 12.62
CA LYS A 404 19.28 11.60 11.24
C LYS A 404 19.12 10.13 10.82
N GLU A 405 18.15 9.87 9.95
CA GLU A 405 17.99 8.57 9.31
C GLU A 405 18.92 8.44 8.10
N PHE A 406 19.40 7.24 7.88
CA PHE A 406 20.23 6.95 6.69
C PHE A 406 19.30 6.79 5.47
N GLY A 407 19.57 7.56 4.44
CA GLY A 407 18.87 7.44 3.16
C GLY A 407 19.25 6.15 2.40
N ASP A 408 18.45 5.88 1.39
CA ASP A 408 18.59 4.70 0.52
C ASP A 408 19.97 4.55 -0.13
N PHE A 409 20.68 5.66 -0.38
CA PHE A 409 22.01 5.61 -0.99
C PHE A 409 23.11 5.02 -0.11
N VAL A 410 22.93 5.01 1.20
CA VAL A 410 23.93 4.53 2.17
C VAL A 410 23.50 3.24 2.85
N ARG A 411 22.26 2.79 2.64
CA ARG A 411 21.76 1.51 3.16
C ARG A 411 21.80 0.44 2.07
N GLY A 412 22.50 -0.66 2.35
CA GLY A 412 22.40 -1.88 1.58
C GLY A 412 21.22 -2.76 2.03
N PRO A 413 20.98 -3.89 1.34
CA PRO A 413 19.98 -4.87 1.78
C PRO A 413 20.26 -5.38 3.20
N VAL A 414 19.19 -5.57 3.99
CA VAL A 414 19.25 -6.21 5.31
C VAL A 414 19.68 -7.67 5.14
N ARG A 415 20.60 -8.14 5.98
CA ARG A 415 21.09 -9.52 5.97
C ARG A 415 20.93 -10.12 7.37
N VAL A 416 20.36 -11.33 7.46
CA VAL A 416 20.18 -12.05 8.71
C VAL A 416 20.67 -13.49 8.59
#